data_58faf0ef8608848cf280ce06db6c78a7
#
_entry.id   58faf0ef8608848cf280ce06db6c78a7
#
_cell.length_a   1.000
_cell.length_b   1.000
_cell.length_c   1.000
_cell.angle_alpha   90.00
_cell.angle_beta   90.00
_cell.angle_gamma   90.00
#
_symmetry.space_group_name_H-M   'P 1'
#
loop_
_entity.id
_entity.type
_entity.pdbx_description
1 polymer ?
#
loop_
_entity_poly.entity_id
_entity_poly.type
_entity_poly.pdbx_seq_one_letter_code
_entity_poly.pdbx_strand_id
1 'polypeptide(L)'
;MINIFLQDYYTRLRAWHTLKESLQNADTETICVAVDKFWQRAPISSHYLHPADVVDWPSPWELISDNTYCYYARALGMIYTLMLLGINNIDFIEATDYNSENVVLVLVDNAKYVMNYWPESVLNINLADFTVTKRLNISSLKKKIGEE
;
A
#
# COMPACT_ATOMS: atom_id res chain seq x y z
N MET A 1 16.81 15.12 0.58
CA MET A 1 16.30 13.96 -0.17
C MET A 1 15.07 14.35 -0.97
N ILE A 2 15.03 14.01 -2.23
CA ILE A 2 13.92 14.38 -3.11
C ILE A 2 12.75 13.40 -2.90
N ASN A 3 11.55 13.95 -2.68
CA ASN A 3 10.34 13.14 -2.63
C ASN A 3 9.87 12.88 -4.06
N ILE A 4 9.94 11.65 -4.53
CA ILE A 4 9.60 11.28 -5.91
C ILE A 4 8.13 11.55 -6.26
N PHE A 5 7.25 11.54 -5.27
CA PHE A 5 5.83 11.84 -5.50
C PHE A 5 5.57 13.32 -5.83
N LEU A 6 6.56 14.18 -5.64
CA LEU A 6 6.51 15.59 -6.04
C LEU A 6 7.17 15.82 -7.41
N GLN A 7 7.66 14.76 -8.05
CA GLN A 7 8.31 14.83 -9.36
C GLN A 7 7.32 14.45 -10.46
N ASP A 8 7.78 14.49 -11.72
CA ASP A 8 6.93 14.15 -12.86
C ASP A 8 6.59 12.65 -12.91
N TYR A 9 5.66 12.29 -13.78
CA TYR A 9 5.18 10.92 -13.93
C TYR A 9 6.32 9.95 -14.24
N TYR A 10 7.21 10.30 -15.17
CA TYR A 10 8.29 9.39 -15.56
C TYR A 10 9.26 9.13 -14.43
N THR A 11 9.55 10.13 -13.62
CA THR A 11 10.40 9.98 -12.44
C THR A 11 9.74 9.07 -11.41
N ARG A 12 8.46 9.26 -11.17
CA ARG A 12 7.70 8.41 -10.23
C ARG A 12 7.67 6.95 -10.71
N LEU A 13 7.36 6.77 -11.99
CA LEU A 13 7.28 5.42 -12.57
C LEU A 13 8.64 4.70 -12.50
N ARG A 14 9.70 5.41 -12.85
CA ARG A 14 11.07 4.85 -12.80
C ARG A 14 11.46 4.50 -11.37
N ALA A 15 11.16 5.34 -10.40
CA ALA A 15 11.46 5.07 -9.00
C ALA A 15 10.74 3.82 -8.52
N TRP A 16 9.48 3.65 -8.91
CA TRP A 16 8.69 2.46 -8.57
C TRP A 16 9.28 1.18 -9.20
N HIS A 17 9.68 1.25 -10.47
CA HIS A 17 10.34 0.11 -11.13
C HIS A 17 11.67 -0.24 -10.48
N THR A 18 12.46 0.76 -10.12
CA THR A 18 13.74 0.56 -9.44
C THR A 18 13.53 -0.11 -8.08
N LEU A 19 12.51 0.30 -7.34
CA LEU A 19 12.15 -0.33 -6.07
C LEU A 19 11.85 -1.82 -6.28
N LYS A 20 11.00 -2.16 -7.24
CA LYS A 20 10.64 -3.55 -7.51
C LYS A 20 11.82 -4.39 -7.93
N GLU A 21 12.68 -3.85 -8.79
CA GLU A 21 13.90 -4.55 -9.21
C GLU A 21 14.83 -4.85 -8.03
N SER A 22 14.99 -3.88 -7.14
CA SER A 22 15.86 -4.04 -5.97
C SER A 22 15.34 -5.06 -4.96
N LEU A 23 14.03 -5.36 -4.99
CA LEU A 23 13.38 -6.26 -4.03
C LEU A 23 13.11 -7.65 -4.60
N GLN A 24 13.48 -7.95 -5.83
CA GLN A 24 13.12 -9.21 -6.50
C GLN A 24 13.72 -10.36 -5.74
N ASN A 25 14.52 -10.64 -5.09
CA ASN A 25 14.94 -11.82 -4.36
C ASN A 25 15.04 -11.58 -2.85
N ALA A 26 14.43 -10.48 -2.39
CA ALA A 26 14.43 -10.14 -0.98
C ALA A 26 13.44 -11.00 -0.20
N ASP A 27 13.63 -11.14 1.09
CA ASP A 27 12.68 -11.84 1.95
C ASP A 27 11.43 -10.95 2.21
N THR A 28 10.39 -11.57 2.73
CA THR A 28 9.11 -10.90 2.96
C THR A 28 9.24 -9.69 3.87
N GLU A 29 10.02 -9.81 4.94
CA GLU A 29 10.23 -8.70 5.88
C GLU A 29 10.86 -7.50 5.19
N THR A 30 11.93 -7.72 4.44
CA THR A 30 12.63 -6.66 3.72
C THR A 30 11.71 -5.99 2.70
N ILE A 31 10.92 -6.79 1.98
CA ILE A 31 9.94 -6.28 1.02
C ILE A 31 8.92 -5.39 1.71
N CYS A 32 8.32 -5.86 2.79
CA CYS A 32 7.27 -5.09 3.49
C CYS A 32 7.81 -3.76 4.03
N VAL A 33 8.99 -3.76 4.63
CA VAL A 33 9.60 -2.54 5.17
C VAL A 33 9.87 -1.53 4.05
N ALA A 34 10.46 -1.98 2.95
CA ALA A 34 10.81 -1.09 1.84
C ALA A 34 9.59 -0.55 1.10
N VAL A 35 8.59 -1.40 0.87
CA VAL A 35 7.34 -1.01 0.17
C VAL A 35 6.55 -0.03 1.02
N ASP A 36 6.43 -0.28 2.31
CA ASP A 36 5.75 0.63 3.24
C ASP A 36 6.43 2.01 3.23
N LYS A 37 7.75 2.02 3.37
CA LYS A 37 8.52 3.26 3.40
C LYS A 37 8.38 4.07 2.10
N PHE A 38 8.37 3.39 0.96
CA PHE A 38 8.23 4.04 -0.33
C PHE A 38 6.89 4.78 -0.43
N TRP A 39 5.78 4.09 -0.17
CA TRP A 39 4.44 4.66 -0.33
C TRP A 39 4.06 5.64 0.77
N GLN A 40 4.67 5.55 1.95
CA GLN A 40 4.45 6.52 3.03
C GLN A 40 4.89 7.93 2.63
N ARG A 41 5.72 8.08 1.61
CA ARG A 41 6.13 9.38 1.11
C ARG A 41 5.08 10.06 0.25
N ALA A 42 4.08 9.33 -0.23
CA ALA A 42 2.99 9.92 -1.01
C ALA A 42 2.16 10.83 -0.12
N PRO A 43 2.09 12.14 -0.43
CA PRO A 43 1.36 13.07 0.44
C PRO A 43 -0.14 12.84 0.36
N ILE A 44 -0.78 12.85 1.52
CA ILE A 44 -2.24 12.74 1.59
C ILE A 44 -2.83 14.08 1.19
N SER A 45 -3.70 14.09 0.18
CA SER A 45 -4.28 15.32 -0.33
C SER A 45 -5.78 15.40 -0.19
N SER A 46 -6.50 14.31 -0.44
CA SER A 46 -7.97 14.32 -0.37
C SER A 46 -8.50 12.89 -0.42
N HIS A 47 -9.79 12.73 -0.19
CA HIS A 47 -10.48 11.47 -0.47
C HIS A 47 -10.45 11.23 -1.97
N TYR A 48 -9.84 10.12 -2.37
CA TYR A 48 -9.71 9.74 -3.76
C TYR A 48 -10.43 8.41 -4.03
N LEU A 49 -10.26 7.42 -3.15
CA LEU A 49 -10.86 6.11 -3.31
C LEU A 49 -11.88 5.84 -2.21
N HIS A 50 -12.99 5.24 -2.59
CA HIS A 50 -14.03 4.84 -1.65
C HIS A 50 -14.03 3.32 -1.47
N PRO A 51 -14.09 2.80 -0.23
CA PRO A 51 -14.02 1.35 0.01
C PRO A 51 -15.15 0.54 -0.62
N ALA A 52 -16.29 1.15 -0.90
CA ALA A 52 -17.39 0.47 -1.58
C ALA A 52 -17.13 0.23 -3.07
N ASP A 53 -16.18 0.95 -3.66
CA ASP A 53 -15.94 0.95 -5.10
C ASP A 53 -14.62 0.27 -5.50
N VAL A 54 -14.16 -0.71 -4.73
CA VAL A 54 -12.86 -1.39 -4.97
C VAL A 54 -12.73 -1.88 -6.42
N VAL A 55 -13.83 -2.35 -7.02
CA VAL A 55 -13.83 -2.84 -8.39
C VAL A 55 -13.41 -1.75 -9.38
N ASP A 56 -13.73 -0.50 -9.07
CA ASP A 56 -13.46 0.65 -9.95
C ASP A 56 -12.15 1.37 -9.60
N TRP A 57 -11.39 0.88 -8.65
CA TRP A 57 -10.13 1.50 -8.27
C TRP A 57 -9.11 1.44 -9.42
N PRO A 58 -8.20 2.41 -9.49
CA PRO A 58 -7.24 2.47 -10.60
C PRO A 58 -6.28 1.28 -10.64
N SER A 59 -5.71 1.01 -11.80
CA SER A 59 -4.58 0.10 -11.96
C SER A 59 -3.33 0.72 -11.35
N PRO A 60 -2.25 -0.04 -11.15
CA PRO A 60 -1.00 0.53 -10.62
C PRO A 60 -0.48 1.71 -11.44
N TRP A 61 -0.53 1.60 -12.76
CA TRP A 61 -0.04 2.65 -13.65
C TRP A 61 -0.91 3.89 -13.61
N GLU A 62 -2.23 3.71 -13.53
CA GLU A 62 -3.15 4.82 -13.35
C GLU A 62 -2.94 5.51 -12.01
N LEU A 63 -2.71 4.74 -10.95
CA LEU A 63 -2.45 5.28 -9.61
C LEU A 63 -1.22 6.18 -9.61
N ILE A 64 -0.13 5.72 -10.22
CA ILE A 64 1.11 6.50 -10.32
C ILE A 64 0.92 7.73 -11.21
N SER A 65 0.16 7.58 -12.30
CA SER A 65 -0.15 8.69 -13.21
C SER A 65 -0.99 9.76 -12.55
N ASP A 66 -2.06 9.37 -11.86
CA ASP A 66 -2.97 10.31 -11.20
C ASP A 66 -2.30 11.04 -10.04
N ASN A 67 -1.42 10.35 -9.34
CA ASN A 67 -0.62 10.91 -8.25
C ASN A 67 -1.46 11.64 -7.19
N THR A 68 -2.63 11.08 -6.89
CA THR A 68 -3.55 11.60 -5.88
C THR A 68 -3.72 10.53 -4.81
N TYR A 69 -3.48 10.87 -3.55
CA TYR A 69 -3.41 9.86 -2.50
C TYR A 69 -4.29 10.23 -1.30
N CYS A 70 -5.07 9.25 -0.88
CA CYS A 70 -5.67 9.14 0.44
C CYS A 70 -5.06 7.89 1.11
N TYR A 71 -5.49 7.57 2.32
CA TYR A 71 -4.95 6.39 3.01
C TYR A 71 -5.24 5.09 2.24
N TYR A 72 -6.40 5.00 1.57
CA TYR A 72 -6.72 3.84 0.72
C TYR A 72 -5.79 3.77 -0.50
N ALA A 73 -5.50 4.90 -1.13
CA ALA A 73 -4.64 4.92 -2.31
C ALA A 73 -3.20 4.54 -1.98
N ARG A 74 -2.67 4.98 -0.82
CA ARG A 74 -1.36 4.53 -0.35
C ARG A 74 -1.35 3.02 -0.14
N ALA A 75 -2.36 2.50 0.54
CA ALA A 75 -2.49 1.07 0.78
C ALA A 75 -2.58 0.31 -0.54
N LEU A 76 -3.33 0.85 -1.50
CA LEU A 76 -3.46 0.26 -2.83
C LEU A 76 -2.10 0.16 -3.53
N GLY A 77 -1.30 1.21 -3.47
CA GLY A 77 0.05 1.20 -4.01
C GLY A 77 0.92 0.12 -3.38
N MET A 78 0.83 -0.03 -2.06
CA MET A 78 1.53 -1.09 -1.34
C MET A 78 1.07 -2.47 -1.81
N ILE A 79 -0.23 -2.70 -1.88
CA ILE A 79 -0.81 -3.98 -2.30
C ILE A 79 -0.35 -4.36 -3.71
N TYR A 80 -0.44 -3.43 -4.66
CA TYR A 80 0.00 -3.70 -6.03
C TYR A 80 1.48 -4.05 -6.11
N THR A 81 2.30 -3.32 -5.37
CA THR A 81 3.74 -3.56 -5.35
C THR A 81 4.05 -4.94 -4.80
N LEU A 82 3.37 -5.30 -3.69
CA LEU A 82 3.51 -6.63 -3.08
C LEU A 82 3.09 -7.74 -4.05
N MET A 83 1.94 -7.58 -4.72
CA MET A 83 1.46 -8.56 -5.68
C MET A 83 2.45 -8.76 -6.83
N LEU A 84 2.99 -7.67 -7.36
CA LEU A 84 3.96 -7.73 -8.45
C LEU A 84 5.30 -8.34 -8.04
N LEU A 85 5.59 -8.33 -6.74
CA LEU A 85 6.76 -9.01 -6.17
C LEU A 85 6.48 -10.46 -5.77
N GLY A 86 5.27 -10.96 -6.06
CA GLY A 86 4.92 -12.36 -5.81
C GLY A 86 4.41 -12.65 -4.41
N ILE A 87 4.11 -11.64 -3.62
CA ILE A 87 3.50 -11.81 -2.30
C ILE A 87 2.01 -12.06 -2.49
N ASN A 88 1.51 -13.18 -1.99
CA ASN A 88 0.11 -13.60 -2.20
C ASN A 88 -0.75 -13.54 -0.94
N ASN A 89 -0.17 -13.62 0.23
CA ASN A 89 -0.91 -13.62 1.49
C ASN A 89 -1.07 -12.19 1.99
N ILE A 90 -2.03 -11.48 1.40
CA ILE A 90 -2.28 -10.06 1.66
C ILE A 90 -3.74 -9.88 2.08
N ASP A 91 -3.97 -9.20 3.20
CA ASP A 91 -5.30 -8.77 3.63
C ASP A 91 -5.33 -7.25 3.70
N PHE A 92 -6.49 -6.68 3.41
CA PHE A 92 -6.72 -5.25 3.47
C PHE A 92 -7.87 -4.99 4.44
N ILE A 93 -7.61 -4.21 5.49
CA ILE A 93 -8.60 -4.02 6.56
C ILE A 93 -8.78 -2.54 6.91
N GLU A 94 -9.97 -2.25 7.44
CA GLU A 94 -10.22 -1.03 8.20
C GLU A 94 -10.21 -1.41 9.67
N ALA A 95 -9.63 -0.54 10.50
CA ALA A 95 -9.49 -0.79 11.93
C ALA A 95 -9.51 0.52 12.70
N THR A 96 -9.60 0.43 14.03
CA THR A 96 -9.36 1.56 14.91
C THR A 96 -8.13 1.28 15.77
N ASP A 97 -7.32 2.32 15.99
CA ASP A 97 -6.15 2.20 16.85
C ASP A 97 -6.52 2.44 18.32
N TYR A 98 -5.52 2.40 19.20
CA TYR A 98 -5.75 2.60 20.63
C TYR A 98 -6.22 4.02 21.00
N ASN A 99 -6.12 4.98 20.09
CA ASN A 99 -6.68 6.33 20.23
C ASN A 99 -8.08 6.44 19.64
N SER A 100 -8.70 5.32 19.25
CA SER A 100 -10.01 5.25 18.59
C SER A 100 -10.03 5.96 17.23
N GLU A 101 -8.88 6.11 16.59
CA GLU A 101 -8.79 6.68 15.25
C GLU A 101 -8.94 5.61 14.18
N ASN A 102 -9.67 5.95 13.11
CA ASN A 102 -9.85 5.04 11.99
C ASN A 102 -8.57 4.96 11.16
N VAL A 103 -8.15 3.76 10.86
CA VAL A 103 -6.95 3.49 10.05
C VAL A 103 -7.26 2.44 9.00
N VAL A 104 -6.42 2.42 7.96
CA VAL A 104 -6.50 1.45 6.86
C VAL A 104 -5.17 0.72 6.83
N LEU A 105 -5.19 -0.59 7.01
CA LEU A 105 -3.97 -1.37 7.16
C LEU A 105 -3.86 -2.46 6.09
N VAL A 106 -2.62 -2.71 5.67
CA VAL A 106 -2.29 -3.83 4.80
C VAL A 106 -1.59 -4.89 5.64
N LEU A 107 -2.12 -6.09 5.65
CA LEU A 107 -1.59 -7.21 6.43
C LEU A 107 -0.93 -8.21 5.49
N VAL A 108 0.25 -8.68 5.86
CA VAL A 108 1.00 -9.66 5.08
C VAL A 108 1.38 -10.83 5.95
N ASP A 109 1.30 -12.02 5.39
CA ASP A 109 1.71 -13.27 6.04
C ASP A 109 0.94 -13.51 7.35
N ASN A 110 -0.40 -13.57 7.23
CA ASN A 110 -1.30 -13.75 8.37
C ASN A 110 -1.08 -12.71 9.46
N ALA A 111 -0.95 -11.44 9.05
CA ALA A 111 -0.75 -10.29 9.92
C ALA A 111 0.57 -10.29 10.69
N LYS A 112 1.54 -11.10 10.26
CA LYS A 112 2.89 -11.01 10.81
C LYS A 112 3.50 -9.64 10.55
N TYR A 113 3.19 -9.05 9.39
CA TYR A 113 3.62 -7.70 9.03
C TYR A 113 2.40 -6.83 8.81
N VAL A 114 2.38 -5.66 9.45
CA VAL A 114 1.29 -4.69 9.37
C VAL A 114 1.85 -3.40 8.77
N MET A 115 1.25 -2.95 7.66
CA MET A 115 1.74 -1.81 6.88
C MET A 115 0.71 -0.69 6.87
N ASN A 116 1.17 0.50 6.51
CA ASN A 116 0.35 1.69 6.31
C ASN A 116 -0.10 2.35 7.62
N TYR A 117 0.74 2.32 8.64
CA TYR A 117 0.46 2.99 9.90
C TYR A 117 1.59 3.97 10.25
N TRP A 118 1.48 5.19 9.78
CA TRP A 118 2.44 6.26 10.07
C TRP A 118 2.24 6.77 11.50
N PRO A 119 3.29 7.09 12.25
CA PRO A 119 4.71 7.04 11.86
C PRO A 119 5.43 5.73 12.21
N GLU A 120 4.70 4.71 12.63
CA GLU A 120 5.30 3.46 13.07
C GLU A 120 5.93 2.68 11.91
N SER A 121 7.03 2.00 12.22
CA SER A 121 7.65 1.07 11.28
C SER A 121 6.91 -0.27 11.29
N VAL A 122 6.87 -0.93 10.15
CA VAL A 122 6.28 -2.27 10.00
C VAL A 122 6.74 -3.23 11.10
N LEU A 123 8.00 -3.14 11.51
CA LEU A 123 8.58 -4.03 12.52
C LEU A 123 8.07 -3.77 13.93
N ASN A 124 7.46 -2.61 14.18
CA ASN A 124 7.00 -2.19 15.49
C ASN A 124 5.48 -2.26 15.66
N ILE A 125 4.76 -2.70 14.61
CA ILE A 125 3.30 -2.71 14.63
C ILE A 125 2.81 -4.12 14.93
N ASN A 126 1.87 -4.24 15.89
CA ASN A 126 1.22 -5.50 16.20
C ASN A 126 -0.28 -5.34 15.99
N LEU A 127 -0.89 -6.23 15.20
CA LEU A 127 -2.33 -6.16 14.93
C LEU A 127 -3.17 -6.23 16.21
N ALA A 128 -2.67 -6.86 17.27
CA ALA A 128 -3.38 -6.94 18.54
C ALA A 128 -3.66 -5.56 19.18
N ASP A 129 -2.92 -4.52 18.76
CA ASP A 129 -3.13 -3.16 19.24
C ASP A 129 -4.28 -2.43 18.54
N PHE A 130 -4.94 -3.10 17.58
CA PHE A 130 -6.01 -2.52 16.78
C PHE A 130 -7.30 -3.33 16.94
N THR A 131 -8.44 -2.66 16.70
CA THR A 131 -9.73 -3.33 16.58
C THR A 131 -10.11 -3.36 15.11
N VAL A 132 -10.13 -4.55 14.52
CA VAL A 132 -10.51 -4.70 13.11
C VAL A 132 -12.00 -4.47 12.97
N THR A 133 -12.38 -3.52 12.12
CA THR A 133 -13.80 -3.17 11.91
C THR A 133 -14.35 -3.73 10.61
N LYS A 134 -13.51 -3.94 9.59
CA LYS A 134 -13.96 -4.44 8.30
C LYS A 134 -12.79 -5.04 7.53
N ARG A 135 -13.05 -6.12 6.76
CA ARG A 135 -12.13 -6.62 5.75
C ARG A 135 -12.64 -6.23 4.38
N LEU A 136 -11.73 -5.72 3.55
CA LEU A 136 -12.07 -5.33 2.19
C LEU A 136 -11.75 -6.49 1.24
N ASN A 137 -12.64 -6.74 0.29
CA ASN A 137 -12.42 -7.76 -0.73
C ASN A 137 -11.55 -7.20 -1.84
N ILE A 138 -10.32 -7.67 -1.94
CA ILE A 138 -9.34 -7.19 -2.93
C ILE A 138 -9.12 -8.19 -4.08
N SER A 139 -9.97 -9.21 -4.21
CA SER A 139 -9.80 -10.22 -5.26
C SER A 139 -9.83 -9.63 -6.67
N SER A 140 -10.59 -8.56 -6.89
CA SER A 140 -10.65 -7.88 -8.20
C SER A 140 -9.37 -7.17 -8.58
N LEU A 141 -8.51 -6.85 -7.60
CA LEU A 141 -7.29 -6.08 -7.87
C LEU A 141 -6.25 -6.89 -8.66
N LYS A 142 -6.28 -8.20 -8.57
CA LYS A 142 -5.34 -9.05 -9.31
C LYS A 142 -5.42 -8.85 -10.81
N LYS A 143 -6.59 -8.54 -11.34
CA LYS A 143 -6.77 -8.28 -12.77
C LYS A 143 -6.11 -6.99 -13.20
N LYS A 144 -6.00 -6.04 -12.29
CA LYS A 144 -5.50 -4.70 -12.59
C LYS A 144 -3.99 -4.65 -12.79
N ILE A 145 -3.25 -5.59 -12.22
CA ILE A 145 -1.79 -5.60 -12.35
C ILE A 145 -1.31 -5.99 -13.75
N GLY A 146 -2.19 -6.53 -14.59
CA GLY A 146 -1.90 -6.80 -16.00
C GLY A 146 -2.31 -5.67 -16.94
N GLU A 147 -2.91 -4.60 -16.44
CA GLU A 147 -3.40 -3.47 -17.24
C GLU A 147 -2.38 -2.33 -17.25
N GLU A 148 -1.75 -2.08 -18.37
CA GLU A 148 -0.84 -0.94 -18.50
C GLU A 148 -1.49 0.27 -19.18
#